data_4389c604776adcad17d0a2d890d1a95a
#
_entry.id   4389c604776adcad17d0a2d890d1a95a
#
_cell.length_a   1.000
_cell.length_b   1.000
_cell.length_c   1.000
_cell.angle_alpha   90.00
_cell.angle_beta   90.00
_cell.angle_gamma   90.00
#
_symmetry.space_group_name_H-M   'P 1'
#
loop_
_entity.id
_entity.type
_entity.pdbx_description
1 polymer ?
#
loop_
_entity_poly.entity_id
_entity_poly.type
_entity_poly.pdbx_seq_one_letter_code
_entity_poly.pdbx_strand_id
1 'polypeptide(L)'
;MDKFEEIRPYYDHEVESKLRELASNKNVINAFLHSRGHHNSFLNSFLGLFLSFYLNRRLKKIKSIQQYQNMYEKIMEKIIADTSSGFTYKGIEKLQQNTSYLFISNHRDITLDPAFLNLALHKNDFSTVNIAVGSNLMNQKWAADLMRLNKSFITVSYTHLTLPTSDLE
;
A
#
# COMPACT_ATOMS: atom_id res chain seq x y z
N MET A 1 -6.96 -17.24 -18.65
CA MET A 1 -7.15 -16.24 -17.59
C MET A 1 -6.26 -16.67 -16.44
N ASP A 2 -5.34 -15.81 -16.01
CA ASP A 2 -4.46 -16.17 -14.89
C ASP A 2 -5.31 -16.27 -13.61
N LYS A 3 -5.27 -17.42 -12.95
CA LYS A 3 -6.05 -17.72 -11.73
C LYS A 3 -5.72 -16.76 -10.58
N PHE A 4 -4.59 -16.08 -10.65
CA PHE A 4 -4.09 -15.17 -9.61
C PHE A 4 -4.25 -13.69 -9.95
N GLU A 5 -4.87 -13.35 -11.09
CA GLU A 5 -5.01 -11.98 -11.56
C GLU A 5 -5.67 -11.04 -10.54
N GLU A 6 -6.66 -11.54 -9.81
CA GLU A 6 -7.43 -10.75 -8.84
C GLU A 6 -6.68 -10.54 -7.51
N ILE A 7 -5.70 -11.39 -7.20
CA ILE A 7 -5.03 -11.41 -5.90
C ILE A 7 -3.57 -10.95 -5.95
N ARG A 8 -2.93 -10.91 -7.12
CA ARG A 8 -1.54 -10.48 -7.28
C ARG A 8 -1.35 -8.98 -7.10
N PRO A 9 -0.14 -8.51 -6.80
CA PRO A 9 0.22 -7.10 -6.95
C PRO A 9 0.05 -6.62 -8.40
N TYR A 10 -0.03 -5.31 -8.59
CA TYR A 10 -0.03 -4.73 -9.94
C TYR A 10 1.36 -4.76 -10.56
N TYR A 11 1.40 -4.84 -11.88
CA TYR A 11 2.62 -4.66 -12.69
C TYR A 11 2.78 -3.20 -13.11
N ASP A 12 3.98 -2.84 -13.56
CA ASP A 12 4.29 -1.46 -13.97
C ASP A 12 3.35 -0.90 -15.04
N HIS A 13 2.94 -1.72 -16.02
CA HIS A 13 2.04 -1.29 -17.08
C HIS A 13 0.61 -0.97 -16.61
N GLU A 14 0.22 -1.41 -15.41
CA GLU A 14 -1.09 -1.15 -14.82
C GLU A 14 -1.10 0.13 -13.94
N VAL A 15 0.07 0.59 -13.50
CA VAL A 15 0.22 1.66 -12.51
C VAL A 15 -0.50 2.94 -12.95
N GLU A 16 -0.27 3.40 -14.18
CA GLU A 16 -0.89 4.65 -14.67
C GLU A 16 -2.41 4.58 -14.65
N SER A 17 -2.99 3.48 -15.15
CA SER A 17 -4.44 3.31 -15.22
C SER A 17 -5.05 3.25 -13.82
N LYS A 18 -4.42 2.53 -12.89
CA LYS A 18 -4.90 2.40 -11.51
C LYS A 18 -4.80 3.71 -10.73
N LEU A 19 -3.71 4.44 -10.87
CA LEU A 19 -3.57 5.77 -10.26
C LEU A 19 -4.60 6.77 -10.81
N ARG A 20 -4.95 6.69 -12.09
CA ARG A 20 -5.99 7.52 -12.69
C ARG A 20 -7.38 7.16 -12.14
N GLU A 21 -7.69 5.87 -12.00
CA GLU A 21 -8.93 5.41 -11.36
C GLU A 21 -9.03 5.96 -9.93
N LEU A 22 -7.96 5.82 -9.13
CA LEU A 22 -7.90 6.31 -7.76
C LEU A 22 -8.03 7.83 -7.66
N ALA A 23 -7.34 8.59 -8.51
CA ALA A 23 -7.42 10.05 -8.56
C ALA A 23 -8.80 10.59 -8.93
N SER A 24 -9.63 9.77 -9.55
CA SER A 24 -11.01 10.11 -9.95
C SER A 24 -12.05 9.49 -9.01
N ASN A 25 -11.63 8.67 -8.05
CA ASN A 25 -12.54 7.99 -7.13
C ASN A 25 -13.04 8.94 -6.04
N LYS A 26 -14.36 9.13 -5.98
CA LYS A 26 -15.00 10.04 -5.01
C LYS A 26 -14.68 9.69 -3.55
N ASN A 27 -14.58 8.42 -3.21
CA ASN A 27 -14.28 7.99 -1.85
C ASN A 27 -12.85 8.36 -1.46
N VAL A 28 -11.87 8.20 -2.36
CA VAL A 28 -10.48 8.60 -2.15
C VAL A 28 -10.38 10.13 -1.99
N ILE A 29 -11.05 10.88 -2.86
CA ILE A 29 -11.07 12.35 -2.82
C ILE A 29 -11.71 12.83 -1.52
N ASN A 30 -12.86 12.27 -1.14
CA ASN A 30 -13.54 12.64 0.09
C ASN A 30 -12.70 12.28 1.33
N ALA A 31 -12.11 11.09 1.40
CA ALA A 31 -11.22 10.71 2.49
C ALA A 31 -10.06 11.71 2.63
N PHE A 32 -9.46 12.13 1.52
CA PHE A 32 -8.38 13.12 1.52
C PHE A 32 -8.86 14.51 1.99
N LEU A 33 -10.02 14.97 1.53
CA LEU A 33 -10.59 16.27 1.96
C LEU A 33 -10.98 16.25 3.43
N HIS A 34 -11.58 15.14 3.91
CA HIS A 34 -11.91 14.97 5.33
C HIS A 34 -10.66 14.96 6.22
N SER A 35 -9.58 14.32 5.81
CA SER A 35 -8.32 14.32 6.58
C SER A 35 -7.70 15.70 6.72
N ARG A 36 -8.12 16.67 5.88
CA ARG A 36 -7.70 18.08 5.93
C ARG A 36 -8.72 19.03 6.57
N GLY A 37 -9.74 18.47 7.23
CA GLY A 37 -10.74 19.25 7.96
C GLY A 37 -11.87 19.85 7.10
N HIS A 38 -11.97 19.46 5.83
CA HIS A 38 -13.06 19.89 4.97
C HIS A 38 -14.29 19.00 5.18
N HIS A 39 -15.28 19.48 5.97
CA HIS A 39 -16.49 18.71 6.29
C HIS A 39 -17.73 19.20 5.52
N ASN A 40 -17.63 20.26 4.74
CA ASN A 40 -18.76 20.84 4.02
C ASN A 40 -18.97 20.15 2.67
N SER A 41 -20.08 19.42 2.53
CA SER A 41 -20.39 18.58 1.37
C SER A 41 -20.46 19.36 0.03
N PHE A 42 -20.97 20.59 0.03
CA PHE A 42 -21.09 21.40 -1.18
C PHE A 42 -19.72 21.91 -1.67
N LEU A 43 -18.91 22.44 -0.76
CA LEU A 43 -17.52 22.84 -1.07
C LEU A 43 -16.69 21.63 -1.53
N ASN A 44 -16.89 20.48 -0.92
CA ASN A 44 -16.15 19.25 -1.24
C ASN A 44 -16.39 18.78 -2.68
N SER A 45 -17.58 18.99 -3.25
CA SER A 45 -17.85 18.63 -4.64
C SER A 45 -17.03 19.48 -5.62
N PHE A 46 -16.90 20.78 -5.34
CA PHE A 46 -16.13 21.68 -6.21
C PHE A 46 -14.62 21.49 -6.04
N LEU A 47 -14.16 21.45 -4.78
CA LEU A 47 -12.77 21.16 -4.43
C LEU A 47 -12.33 19.78 -4.92
N GLY A 48 -13.23 18.80 -4.88
CA GLY A 48 -12.98 17.44 -5.37
C GLY A 48 -12.67 17.38 -6.85
N LEU A 49 -13.34 18.17 -7.69
CA LEU A 49 -13.05 18.24 -9.12
C LEU A 49 -11.65 18.82 -9.38
N PHE A 50 -11.30 19.91 -8.71
CA PHE A 50 -9.95 20.49 -8.80
C PHE A 50 -8.88 19.57 -8.30
N LEU A 51 -9.12 18.90 -7.16
CA LEU A 51 -8.20 17.93 -6.58
C LEU A 51 -8.02 16.74 -7.53
N SER A 52 -9.10 16.20 -8.07
CA SER A 52 -9.04 15.10 -9.04
C SER A 52 -8.22 15.50 -10.26
N PHE A 53 -8.48 16.68 -10.84
CA PHE A 53 -7.70 17.19 -11.98
C PHE A 53 -6.21 17.35 -11.64
N TYR A 54 -5.90 17.95 -10.49
CA TYR A 54 -4.53 18.13 -10.01
C TYR A 54 -3.82 16.78 -9.79
N LEU A 55 -4.49 15.84 -9.11
CA LEU A 55 -3.95 14.52 -8.86
C LEU A 55 -3.71 13.75 -10.16
N ASN A 56 -4.69 13.76 -11.09
CA ASN A 56 -4.53 13.12 -12.39
C ASN A 56 -3.32 13.67 -13.15
N ARG A 57 -3.14 15.00 -13.15
CA ARG A 57 -1.99 15.63 -13.82
C ARG A 57 -0.66 15.25 -13.17
N ARG A 58 -0.62 15.14 -11.85
CA ARG A 58 0.60 14.83 -11.10
C ARG A 58 0.94 13.35 -11.14
N LEU A 59 -0.06 12.50 -10.99
CA LEU A 59 0.12 11.03 -10.94
C LEU A 59 0.38 10.45 -12.34
N LYS A 60 -0.02 11.12 -13.42
CA LYS A 60 0.28 10.71 -14.80
C LYS A 60 1.78 10.50 -15.07
N LYS A 61 2.65 11.12 -14.29
CA LYS A 61 4.10 10.97 -14.41
C LYS A 61 4.62 9.66 -13.81
N ILE A 62 3.83 8.97 -13.01
CA ILE A 62 4.18 7.72 -12.34
C ILE A 62 3.81 6.56 -13.25
N LYS A 63 4.80 5.82 -13.71
CA LYS A 63 4.68 4.75 -14.70
C LYS A 63 5.11 3.38 -14.19
N SER A 64 5.70 3.33 -12.98
CA SER A 64 6.20 2.08 -12.39
C SER A 64 5.90 2.01 -10.91
N ILE A 65 5.89 0.79 -10.39
CA ILE A 65 5.78 0.52 -8.95
C ILE A 65 6.90 1.23 -8.18
N GLN A 66 8.13 1.22 -8.71
CA GLN A 66 9.25 1.92 -8.08
C GLN A 66 9.01 3.43 -7.95
N GLN A 67 8.48 4.08 -8.99
CA GLN A 67 8.15 5.51 -8.93
C GLN A 67 7.01 5.80 -7.95
N TYR A 68 6.04 4.89 -7.85
CA TYR A 68 4.98 4.98 -6.86
C TYR A 68 5.54 4.85 -5.44
N GLN A 69 6.44 3.91 -5.20
CA GLN A 69 7.08 3.72 -3.90
C GLN A 69 7.97 4.90 -3.50
N ASN A 70 8.69 5.49 -4.44
CA ASN A 70 9.47 6.73 -4.18
C ASN A 70 8.56 7.91 -3.76
N MET A 71 7.34 7.99 -4.30
CA MET A 71 6.36 8.97 -3.84
C MET A 71 5.85 8.62 -2.44
N TYR A 72 5.59 7.35 -2.17
CA TYR A 72 5.09 6.86 -0.90
C TYR A 72 6.12 7.06 0.23
N GLU A 73 7.41 6.87 -0.03
CA GLU A 73 8.51 7.16 0.90
C GLU A 73 8.40 8.59 1.45
N LYS A 74 8.28 9.58 0.56
CA LYS A 74 8.18 10.99 0.97
C LYS A 74 6.96 11.29 1.83
N ILE A 75 5.85 10.59 1.58
CA ILE A 75 4.64 10.69 2.40
C ILE A 75 4.91 10.09 3.78
N MET A 76 5.54 8.92 3.84
CA MET A 76 5.88 8.25 5.10
C MET A 76 6.87 9.07 5.93
N GLU A 77 7.89 9.64 5.31
CA GLU A 77 8.84 10.52 6.00
C GLU A 77 8.14 11.72 6.64
N LYS A 78 7.20 12.33 5.90
CA LYS A 78 6.42 13.44 6.44
C LYS A 78 5.54 12.99 7.60
N ILE A 79 4.85 11.86 7.50
CA ILE A 79 4.04 11.31 8.59
C ILE A 79 4.91 11.08 9.83
N ILE A 80 6.07 10.45 9.67
CA ILE A 80 7.01 10.19 10.77
C ILE A 80 7.45 11.50 11.43
N ALA A 81 7.82 12.49 10.64
CA ALA A 81 8.27 13.79 11.15
C ALA A 81 7.15 14.54 11.89
N ASP A 82 5.90 14.42 11.43
CA ASP A 82 4.76 15.14 12.02
C ASP A 82 4.18 14.42 13.26
N THR A 83 4.39 13.10 13.40
CA THR A 83 3.68 12.28 14.41
C THR A 83 4.56 11.53 15.39
N SER A 84 5.89 11.57 15.22
CA SER A 84 6.82 10.82 16.06
C SER A 84 8.12 11.57 16.33
N SER A 85 8.87 11.11 17.34
CA SER A 85 10.21 11.64 17.64
C SER A 85 11.28 11.16 16.66
N GLY A 86 10.93 10.26 15.74
CA GLY A 86 11.83 9.71 14.74
C GLY A 86 11.56 8.24 14.44
N PHE A 87 12.29 7.73 13.46
CA PHE A 87 12.21 6.34 13.02
C PHE A 87 13.60 5.73 13.04
N THR A 88 13.79 4.68 13.81
CA THR A 88 15.04 3.95 13.91
C THR A 88 14.82 2.46 13.64
N TYR A 89 15.80 1.83 13.01
CA TYR A 89 15.78 0.40 12.73
C TYR A 89 17.21 -0.15 12.86
N LYS A 90 17.32 -1.47 13.08
CA LYS A 90 18.60 -2.18 13.20
C LYS A 90 18.49 -3.52 12.47
N GLY A 91 19.63 -4.06 12.05
CA GLY A 91 19.71 -5.38 11.41
C GLY A 91 19.67 -5.34 9.89
N ILE A 92 19.39 -4.22 9.26
CA ILE A 92 19.45 -4.06 7.79
C ILE A 92 20.87 -4.37 7.27
N GLU A 93 21.90 -4.03 8.02
CA GLU A 93 23.29 -4.29 7.71
C GLU A 93 23.65 -5.78 7.63
N LYS A 94 22.79 -6.66 8.11
CA LYS A 94 22.92 -8.12 8.02
C LYS A 94 22.32 -8.72 6.76
N LEU A 95 21.54 -7.94 6.03
CA LEU A 95 20.94 -8.38 4.79
C LEU A 95 21.95 -8.32 3.66
N GLN A 96 21.89 -9.29 2.75
CA GLN A 96 22.73 -9.37 1.57
C GLN A 96 21.93 -8.98 0.33
N GLN A 97 22.53 -8.19 -0.55
CA GLN A 97 21.94 -7.87 -1.84
C GLN A 97 21.73 -9.14 -2.68
N ASN A 98 20.67 -9.15 -3.50
CA ASN A 98 20.30 -10.27 -4.38
C ASN A 98 19.96 -11.59 -3.65
N THR A 99 19.63 -11.51 -2.37
CA THR A 99 19.14 -12.65 -1.59
C THR A 99 17.65 -12.48 -1.30
N SER A 100 16.88 -13.55 -1.46
CA SER A 100 15.46 -13.56 -1.12
C SER A 100 15.26 -13.75 0.37
N TYR A 101 14.44 -12.90 0.97
CA TYR A 101 14.11 -12.96 2.39
C TYR A 101 12.60 -13.10 2.61
N LEU A 102 12.23 -13.89 3.62
CA LEU A 102 10.91 -13.92 4.21
C LEU A 102 10.94 -13.19 5.55
N PHE A 103 10.20 -12.08 5.65
CA PHE A 103 10.06 -11.33 6.89
C PHE A 103 8.81 -11.77 7.62
N ILE A 104 8.98 -12.18 8.88
CA ILE A 104 7.89 -12.56 9.79
C ILE A 104 8.00 -11.63 11.00
N SER A 105 6.93 -10.93 11.32
CA SER A 105 6.90 -9.98 12.42
C SER A 105 5.61 -10.10 13.23
N ASN A 106 5.63 -9.59 14.45
CA ASN A 106 4.41 -9.34 15.20
C ASN A 106 3.57 -8.30 14.48
N HIS A 107 2.27 -8.51 14.46
CA HIS A 107 1.32 -7.63 13.79
C HIS A 107 0.65 -6.70 14.81
N ARG A 108 1.20 -5.51 14.95
CA ARG A 108 0.66 -4.46 15.84
C ARG A 108 -0.25 -3.49 15.08
N ASP A 109 0.17 -3.10 13.88
CA ASP A 109 -0.56 -2.18 13.02
C ASP A 109 -0.60 -2.69 11.59
N ILE A 110 -1.81 -2.80 11.03
CA ILE A 110 -2.05 -3.37 9.71
C ILE A 110 -1.31 -2.62 8.60
N THR A 111 -1.19 -1.31 8.74
CA THR A 111 -0.64 -0.43 7.70
C THR A 111 0.80 -0.04 7.99
N LEU A 112 1.10 0.33 9.25
CA LEU A 112 2.40 0.90 9.60
C LEU A 112 3.51 -0.14 9.68
N ASP A 113 3.24 -1.35 10.17
CA ASP A 113 4.29 -2.38 10.28
C ASP A 113 4.93 -2.71 8.92
N PRO A 114 4.17 -3.07 7.87
CA PRO A 114 4.76 -3.30 6.55
C PRO A 114 5.30 -2.03 5.90
N ALA A 115 4.69 -0.87 6.18
CA ALA A 115 5.16 0.42 5.64
C ALA A 115 6.54 0.78 6.19
N PHE A 116 6.77 0.60 7.49
CA PHE A 116 8.07 0.86 8.11
C PHE A 116 9.14 -0.12 7.66
N LEU A 117 8.82 -1.40 7.50
CA LEU A 117 9.74 -2.37 6.93
C LEU A 117 10.16 -1.95 5.52
N ASN A 118 9.19 -1.65 4.65
CA ASN A 118 9.46 -1.24 3.29
C ASN A 118 10.24 0.09 3.23
N LEU A 119 9.94 1.03 4.12
CA LEU A 119 10.70 2.28 4.22
C LEU A 119 12.17 2.02 4.61
N ALA A 120 12.41 1.15 5.60
CA ALA A 120 13.75 0.79 6.02
C ALA A 120 14.54 0.10 4.90
N LEU A 121 13.92 -0.84 4.19
CA LEU A 121 14.52 -1.52 3.04
C LEU A 121 14.86 -0.53 1.92
N HIS A 122 13.90 0.31 1.55
CA HIS A 122 14.05 1.29 0.47
C HIS A 122 15.16 2.31 0.75
N LYS A 123 15.27 2.81 1.99
CA LYS A 123 16.33 3.74 2.41
C LYS A 123 17.74 3.13 2.39
N ASN A 124 17.85 1.82 2.28
CA ASN A 124 19.14 1.11 2.21
C ASN A 124 19.32 0.40 0.85
N ASP A 125 18.66 0.90 -0.19
CA ASP A 125 18.76 0.42 -1.56
C ASP A 125 18.39 -1.06 -1.74
N PHE A 126 17.57 -1.61 -0.84
CA PHE A 126 16.95 -2.93 -1.01
C PHE A 126 15.62 -2.82 -1.72
N SER A 127 15.28 -3.87 -2.46
CA SER A 127 13.92 -4.03 -2.99
C SER A 127 12.92 -4.16 -1.84
N THR A 128 11.81 -3.45 -1.95
CA THR A 128 10.70 -3.60 -1.02
C THR A 128 10.06 -4.98 -1.12
N VAL A 129 9.50 -5.48 -0.03
CA VAL A 129 8.87 -6.80 0.01
C VAL A 129 7.46 -6.79 -0.54
N ASN A 130 6.99 -7.95 -0.99
CA ASN A 130 5.58 -8.19 -1.22
C ASN A 130 4.88 -8.42 0.12
N ILE A 131 3.70 -7.84 0.30
CA ILE A 131 2.96 -7.84 1.57
C ILE A 131 1.75 -8.75 1.44
N ALA A 132 1.66 -9.78 2.30
CA ALA A 132 0.47 -10.63 2.39
C ALA A 132 -0.64 -9.88 3.16
N VAL A 133 -1.80 -9.70 2.55
CA VAL A 133 -2.94 -8.98 3.15
C VAL A 133 -4.19 -9.85 3.11
N GLY A 134 -4.90 -9.94 4.23
CA GLY A 134 -6.13 -10.70 4.32
C GLY A 134 -7.26 -10.13 3.45
N SER A 135 -8.03 -10.99 2.80
CA SER A 135 -9.15 -10.60 1.93
C SER A 135 -10.21 -9.74 2.62
N ASN A 136 -10.37 -9.87 3.92
CA ASN A 136 -11.29 -9.08 4.73
C ASN A 136 -10.96 -7.58 4.75
N LEU A 137 -9.71 -7.20 4.48
CA LEU A 137 -9.26 -5.80 4.40
C LEU A 137 -9.50 -5.18 3.01
N MET A 138 -9.91 -5.97 2.04
CA MET A 138 -10.09 -5.58 0.63
C MET A 138 -11.54 -5.29 0.23
N ASN A 139 -12.42 -5.05 1.21
CA ASN A 139 -13.84 -4.80 0.99
C ASN A 139 -14.12 -3.53 0.15
N GLN A 140 -13.20 -2.58 0.16
CA GLN A 140 -13.28 -1.37 -0.65
C GLN A 140 -12.30 -1.47 -1.82
N LYS A 141 -12.81 -1.48 -3.05
CA LYS A 141 -11.99 -1.60 -4.26
C LYS A 141 -10.82 -0.61 -4.30
N TRP A 142 -11.06 0.66 -3.96
CA TRP A 142 -10.01 1.68 -3.97
C TRP A 142 -8.89 1.40 -2.94
N ALA A 143 -9.24 0.83 -1.78
CA ALA A 143 -8.24 0.44 -0.76
C ALA A 143 -7.43 -0.77 -1.23
N ALA A 144 -8.09 -1.76 -1.84
CA ALA A 144 -7.44 -2.89 -2.47
C ALA A 144 -6.46 -2.44 -3.58
N ASP A 145 -6.88 -1.51 -4.43
CA ASP A 145 -6.03 -0.96 -5.49
C ASP A 145 -4.79 -0.25 -4.93
N LEU A 146 -4.93 0.55 -3.86
CA LEU A 146 -3.79 1.19 -3.18
C LEU A 146 -2.81 0.17 -2.59
N MET A 147 -3.32 -0.88 -1.95
CA MET A 147 -2.48 -1.93 -1.37
C MET A 147 -1.77 -2.74 -2.46
N ARG A 148 -2.45 -3.12 -3.54
CA ARG A 148 -1.85 -3.84 -4.67
C ARG A 148 -0.79 -3.02 -5.41
N LEU A 149 -0.96 -1.69 -5.50
CA LEU A 149 0.08 -0.77 -5.98
C LEU A 149 1.32 -0.76 -5.08
N ASN A 150 1.14 -1.02 -3.79
CA ASN A 150 2.25 -1.16 -2.83
C ASN A 150 2.73 -2.61 -2.66
N LYS A 151 2.67 -3.40 -3.73
CA LYS A 151 3.14 -4.78 -3.80
C LYS A 151 2.42 -5.74 -2.84
N SER A 152 1.18 -5.42 -2.42
CA SER A 152 0.39 -6.36 -1.63
C SER A 152 -0.27 -7.40 -2.50
N PHE A 153 -0.29 -8.64 -2.03
CA PHE A 153 -1.08 -9.73 -2.60
C PHE A 153 -2.13 -10.19 -1.59
N ILE A 154 -3.28 -10.62 -2.10
CA ILE A 154 -4.43 -10.96 -1.27
C ILE A 154 -4.33 -12.42 -0.86
N THR A 155 -4.42 -12.67 0.44
CA THR A 155 -4.55 -14.02 1.00
C THR A 155 -6.00 -14.26 1.43
N VAL A 156 -6.48 -15.48 1.25
CA VAL A 156 -7.81 -15.86 1.73
C VAL A 156 -7.73 -16.13 3.22
N SER A 157 -8.48 -15.36 4.01
CA SER A 157 -8.64 -15.65 5.44
C SER A 157 -9.66 -16.79 5.58
N TYR A 158 -9.19 -18.02 5.56
CA TYR A 158 -9.99 -19.14 6.05
C TYR A 158 -9.98 -19.13 7.58
N THR A 159 -11.10 -18.84 8.19
CA THR A 159 -11.28 -18.92 9.64
C THR A 159 -11.31 -20.37 10.17
N HIS A 160 -11.30 -21.35 9.29
CA HIS A 160 -11.31 -22.78 9.60
C HIS A 160 -10.43 -23.59 8.65
N LEU A 161 -9.12 -23.46 8.77
CA LEU A 161 -8.23 -24.56 8.43
C LEU A 161 -8.20 -25.49 9.64
N THR A 162 -9.17 -26.39 9.71
CA THR A 162 -8.94 -27.61 10.48
C THR A 162 -7.84 -28.37 9.73
N LEU A 163 -6.64 -28.37 10.28
CA LEU A 163 -5.63 -29.33 9.87
C LEU A 163 -6.29 -30.73 10.06
N PRO A 164 -6.24 -31.62 9.05
CA PRO A 164 -6.68 -32.98 9.25
C PRO A 164 -5.77 -33.59 10.32
N THR A 165 -6.35 -33.83 11.51
CA THR A 165 -5.69 -34.50 12.64
C THR A 165 -5.77 -36.02 12.49
N SER A 166 -5.92 -36.51 11.31
CA SER A 166 -5.97 -37.94 11.04
C SER A 166 -4.65 -38.37 10.45
N ASP A 167 -3.60 -38.52 11.21
CA ASP A 167 -2.48 -39.43 10.87
C ASP A 167 -1.39 -39.34 11.93
N LEU A 168 -1.82 -39.45 13.20
CA LEU A 168 -0.92 -39.80 14.30
C LEU A 168 -1.52 -41.01 15.03
N GLU A 169 -1.51 -42.17 14.37
CA GLU A 169 -1.47 -43.48 15.02
C GLU A 169 -0.16 -44.20 14.66
#